data_b3311816807b64244340b22fe6c9eb03
#
_entry.id   b3311816807b64244340b22fe6c9eb03
#
_cell.length_a   1.000
_cell.length_b   1.000
_cell.length_c   1.000
_cell.angle_alpha   90.00
_cell.angle_beta   90.00
_cell.angle_gamma   90.00
#
_symmetry.space_group_name_H-M   'P 1'
#
loop_
_entity.id
_entity.type
_entity.pdbx_description
1 polymer ?
#
loop_
_entity_poly.entity_id
_entity_poly.type
_entity_poly.pdbx_seq_one_letter_code
_entity_poly.pdbx_strand_id
1 'polypeptide(L)'
;MKKLLFILLAISITGGGIWYFTNSGKADKIKVLETATISRGDVAKILEATGIVKAQVGAQVKIGAQATGVLESVPVKVGDRVRKGDLIAQIDARELQSRIAEARANLRQEQARLEYMEKSLPRKRTLVQKNLEPQDSLDEANQNAETARHAVASSRARLRTLEVQLSYTKIYSPIDGVVSQVAAQEGETIVSGLSVSNLITVLDPSRLEMWIYVDETDIGRVREGLPVRYTVDAYRNRVFEGTVARIYPEPEIRDNIVYYRTLVEVTREQSEYLRPEMTTQCKIVVETKQDVLAIPNNALKWVKNRQVVFVVGDNPDAEPTEVLPELGLVGLTSSEVLSGLKEGDKVATQLVLPGSKIAKDDK
;
A
#
# COMPACT_ATOMS: atom_id res chain seq x y z
N MET A 1 66.88 -50.98 45.20
CA MET A 1 65.81 -49.91 45.09
C MET A 1 65.61 -49.36 43.71
N LYS A 2 66.66 -49.04 42.90
CA LYS A 2 66.51 -48.44 41.58
C LYS A 2 65.79 -49.36 40.52
N LYS A 3 65.95 -50.69 40.59
CA LYS A 3 65.24 -51.64 39.65
C LYS A 3 63.74 -51.76 39.85
N LEU A 4 63.26 -51.61 41.11
CA LEU A 4 61.81 -51.62 41.45
C LEU A 4 61.09 -50.34 40.93
N LEU A 5 61.78 -49.21 40.95
CA LEU A 5 61.23 -47.95 40.45
C LEU A 5 61.02 -47.96 38.92
N PHE A 6 61.92 -48.60 38.17
CA PHE A 6 61.81 -48.76 36.73
C PHE A 6 60.63 -49.66 36.29
N ILE A 7 60.33 -50.70 37.07
CA ILE A 7 59.22 -51.61 36.80
C ILE A 7 57.88 -50.94 37.07
N LEU A 8 57.79 -50.12 38.13
CA LEU A 8 56.56 -49.34 38.44
C LEU A 8 56.33 -48.25 37.40
N LEU A 9 57.37 -47.60 36.88
CA LEU A 9 57.26 -46.62 35.82
C LEU A 9 56.81 -47.24 34.49
N ALA A 10 57.33 -48.43 34.14
CA ALA A 10 56.95 -49.15 32.93
C ALA A 10 55.46 -49.63 32.99
N ILE A 11 54.99 -50.10 34.15
CA ILE A 11 53.58 -50.46 34.34
C ILE A 11 52.65 -49.27 34.29
N SER A 12 53.08 -48.11 34.81
CA SER A 12 52.30 -46.88 34.73
C SER A 12 52.15 -46.32 33.30
N ILE A 13 53.22 -46.46 32.49
CA ILE A 13 53.19 -45.99 31.09
C ILE A 13 52.34 -46.96 30.21
N THR A 14 52.49 -48.27 30.43
CA THR A 14 51.69 -49.26 29.68
C THR A 14 50.22 -49.26 30.10
N GLY A 15 49.90 -49.11 31.41
CA GLY A 15 48.55 -48.99 31.92
C GLY A 15 47.87 -47.69 31.47
N GLY A 16 48.59 -46.55 31.48
CA GLY A 16 48.13 -45.26 30.96
C GLY A 16 47.90 -45.28 29.44
N GLY A 17 48.79 -45.96 28.71
CA GLY A 17 48.63 -46.13 27.26
C GLY A 17 47.43 -46.97 26.87
N ILE A 18 47.20 -48.10 27.57
CA ILE A 18 46.03 -48.95 27.33
C ILE A 18 44.74 -48.23 27.73
N TRP A 19 44.71 -47.48 28.86
CA TRP A 19 43.57 -46.73 29.28
C TRP A 19 43.25 -45.57 28.31
N TYR A 20 44.28 -44.90 27.78
CA TYR A 20 44.12 -43.84 26.75
C TYR A 20 43.58 -44.43 25.44
N PHE A 21 44.06 -45.59 25.00
CA PHE A 21 43.63 -46.23 23.75
C PHE A 21 42.22 -46.84 23.86
N THR A 22 41.82 -47.39 25.03
CA THR A 22 40.46 -47.92 25.26
C THR A 22 39.42 -46.80 25.50
N ASN A 23 39.86 -45.66 26.05
CA ASN A 23 38.95 -44.53 26.29
C ASN A 23 38.85 -43.56 25.11
N SER A 24 39.84 -43.59 24.19
CA SER A 24 39.82 -42.78 22.93
C SER A 24 38.89 -43.33 21.84
N GLY A 25 38.28 -44.49 22.02
CA GLY A 25 37.47 -45.18 21.02
C GLY A 25 35.96 -45.03 21.13
N LYS A 26 35.44 -44.20 22.05
CA LYS A 26 34.03 -43.84 22.02
C LYS A 26 33.83 -42.70 21.04
N ALA A 27 33.74 -43.04 19.76
CA ALA A 27 33.11 -42.11 18.80
C ALA A 27 31.75 -41.74 19.37
N ASP A 28 31.56 -40.45 19.71
CA ASP A 28 30.25 -39.94 20.10
C ASP A 28 29.26 -40.30 19.00
N LYS A 29 28.31 -41.21 19.30
CA LYS A 29 27.27 -41.63 18.35
C LYS A 29 26.33 -40.49 18.08
N ILE A 30 25.85 -40.38 16.84
CA ILE A 30 24.79 -39.46 16.49
C ILE A 30 23.56 -39.82 17.33
N LYS A 31 23.11 -38.90 18.18
CA LYS A 31 21.91 -39.09 18.99
C LYS A 31 20.73 -38.40 18.35
N VAL A 32 19.73 -39.16 17.93
CA VAL A 32 18.47 -38.64 17.40
C VAL A 32 17.56 -38.27 18.57
N LEU A 33 17.07 -37.07 18.60
CA LEU A 33 16.16 -36.57 19.64
C LEU A 33 14.71 -36.56 19.16
N GLU A 34 14.47 -36.25 17.89
CA GLU A 34 13.14 -36.16 17.31
C GLU A 34 13.16 -36.71 15.89
N THR A 35 12.06 -37.35 15.47
CA THR A 35 11.90 -37.91 14.12
C THR A 35 10.57 -37.46 13.52
N ALA A 36 10.53 -37.34 12.18
CA ALA A 36 9.31 -37.20 11.41
C ALA A 36 9.22 -38.32 10.37
N THR A 37 8.01 -38.72 10.02
CA THR A 37 7.77 -39.69 8.96
C THR A 37 7.52 -38.96 7.65
N ILE A 38 8.18 -39.38 6.59
CA ILE A 38 7.96 -38.87 5.25
C ILE A 38 6.60 -39.35 4.74
N SER A 39 5.76 -38.42 4.32
CA SER A 39 4.44 -38.72 3.78
C SER A 39 4.17 -37.88 2.54
N ARG A 40 3.17 -38.28 1.78
CA ARG A 40 2.68 -37.43 0.69
C ARG A 40 1.90 -36.27 1.25
N GLY A 41 2.06 -35.13 0.63
CA GLY A 41 1.37 -33.91 1.00
C GLY A 41 1.64 -32.78 0.01
N ASP A 42 1.01 -31.64 0.27
CA ASP A 42 1.16 -30.47 -0.56
C ASP A 42 2.38 -29.65 -0.13
N VAL A 43 3.21 -29.30 -1.10
CA VAL A 43 4.35 -28.41 -0.91
C VAL A 43 4.12 -27.13 -1.66
N ALA A 44 4.11 -26.02 -0.94
CA ALA A 44 3.91 -24.70 -1.52
C ALA A 44 5.15 -23.81 -1.36
N LYS A 45 5.59 -23.20 -2.44
CA LYS A 45 6.59 -22.14 -2.42
C LYS A 45 5.91 -20.82 -2.08
N ILE A 46 6.24 -20.28 -0.95
CA ILE A 46 5.66 -19.05 -0.42
C ILE A 46 6.75 -17.98 -0.38
N LEU A 47 6.43 -16.81 -0.92
CA LEU A 47 7.21 -15.60 -0.74
C LEU A 47 6.60 -14.79 0.41
N GLU A 48 7.44 -14.46 1.38
CA GLU A 48 7.07 -13.55 2.46
C GLU A 48 7.47 -12.12 2.09
N ALA A 49 6.53 -11.19 2.21
CA ALA A 49 6.74 -9.79 1.89
C ALA A 49 5.91 -8.92 2.83
N THR A 50 6.34 -7.68 3.01
CA THR A 50 5.58 -6.69 3.75
C THR A 50 4.71 -5.89 2.81
N GLY A 51 3.56 -5.46 3.30
CA GLY A 51 2.65 -4.61 2.55
C GLY A 51 2.08 -3.50 3.41
N ILE A 52 1.33 -2.63 2.77
CA ILE A 52 0.63 -1.52 3.41
C ILE A 52 -0.75 -1.37 2.77
N VAL A 53 -1.76 -1.15 3.61
CA VAL A 53 -3.12 -0.84 3.14
C VAL A 53 -3.15 0.62 2.69
N LYS A 54 -3.68 0.88 1.50
CA LYS A 54 -3.85 2.22 0.93
C LYS A 54 -5.29 2.46 0.51
N ALA A 55 -5.69 3.71 0.43
CA ALA A 55 -6.92 4.08 -0.26
C ALA A 55 -6.71 3.93 -1.77
N GLN A 56 -7.70 3.36 -2.47
CA GLN A 56 -7.69 3.33 -3.93
C GLN A 56 -7.61 4.75 -4.52
N VAL A 57 -7.11 4.85 -5.73
CA VAL A 57 -7.09 6.14 -6.46
C VAL A 57 -8.50 6.72 -6.51
N GLY A 58 -8.63 7.97 -6.04
CA GLY A 58 -9.92 8.68 -5.95
C GLY A 58 -10.81 8.28 -4.75
N ALA A 59 -10.38 7.36 -3.89
CA ALA A 59 -11.05 7.05 -2.63
C ALA A 59 -10.63 7.99 -1.49
N GLN A 60 -9.50 8.65 -1.62
CA GLN A 60 -9.05 9.70 -0.71
C GLN A 60 -8.81 10.98 -1.50
N VAL A 61 -9.49 12.06 -1.10
CA VAL A 61 -9.35 13.37 -1.74
C VAL A 61 -8.93 14.41 -0.71
N LYS A 62 -7.83 15.07 -0.98
CA LYS A 62 -7.36 16.25 -0.24
C LYS A 62 -7.98 17.48 -0.89
N ILE A 63 -8.82 18.18 -0.15
CA ILE A 63 -9.60 19.32 -0.63
C ILE A 63 -8.93 20.60 -0.17
N GLY A 64 -8.55 21.44 -1.13
CA GLY A 64 -7.93 22.74 -0.89
C GLY A 64 -8.86 23.89 -1.24
N ALA A 65 -8.47 25.11 -0.85
CA ALA A 65 -9.18 26.35 -1.22
C ALA A 65 -8.82 26.81 -2.63
N GLN A 66 -9.84 27.24 -3.38
CA GLN A 66 -9.66 27.89 -4.68
C GLN A 66 -9.75 29.43 -4.57
N ALA A 67 -10.26 29.95 -3.45
CA ALA A 67 -10.33 31.36 -3.17
C ALA A 67 -9.45 31.75 -1.98
N THR A 68 -8.92 32.97 -1.98
CA THR A 68 -8.18 33.53 -0.85
C THR A 68 -9.17 34.28 0.05
N GLY A 69 -9.06 34.15 1.36
CA GLY A 69 -9.89 34.83 2.34
C GLY A 69 -9.82 34.20 3.72
N VAL A 70 -10.57 34.76 4.65
CA VAL A 70 -10.69 34.20 6.02
C VAL A 70 -11.71 33.04 6.02
N LEU A 71 -11.37 31.95 6.67
CA LEU A 71 -12.28 30.81 6.82
C LEU A 71 -13.39 31.19 7.81
N GLU A 72 -14.62 31.35 7.29
CA GLU A 72 -15.78 31.78 8.09
C GLU A 72 -16.35 30.64 8.93
N SER A 73 -16.42 29.44 8.34
CA SER A 73 -16.95 28.26 9.04
C SER A 73 -16.41 26.95 8.48
N VAL A 74 -16.29 25.95 9.38
CA VAL A 74 -15.96 24.57 9.07
C VAL A 74 -16.99 23.67 9.76
N PRO A 75 -18.16 23.42 9.12
CA PRO A 75 -19.27 22.71 9.75
C PRO A 75 -19.03 21.22 9.98
N VAL A 76 -17.86 20.67 9.59
CA VAL A 76 -17.52 19.25 9.69
C VAL A 76 -16.36 19.02 10.63
N LYS A 77 -16.36 17.85 11.28
CA LYS A 77 -15.30 17.38 12.20
C LYS A 77 -14.72 16.07 11.70
N VAL A 78 -13.52 15.75 12.18
CA VAL A 78 -12.90 14.44 11.91
C VAL A 78 -13.82 13.32 12.43
N GLY A 79 -14.11 12.36 11.56
CA GLY A 79 -15.03 11.26 11.81
C GLY A 79 -16.44 11.46 11.25
N ASP A 80 -16.82 12.65 10.83
CA ASP A 80 -18.13 12.92 10.25
C ASP A 80 -18.27 12.26 8.87
N ARG A 81 -19.46 11.72 8.61
CA ARG A 81 -19.83 11.22 7.28
C ARG A 81 -20.35 12.36 6.43
N VAL A 82 -19.78 12.50 5.25
CA VAL A 82 -20.17 13.48 4.26
C VAL A 82 -20.55 12.83 2.94
N ARG A 83 -21.49 13.43 2.22
CA ARG A 83 -21.88 13.04 0.87
C ARG A 83 -21.26 13.99 -0.15
N LYS A 84 -21.13 13.53 -1.36
CA LYS A 84 -20.76 14.39 -2.48
C LYS A 84 -21.71 15.57 -2.60
N GLY A 85 -21.16 16.80 -2.55
CA GLY A 85 -21.93 18.05 -2.60
C GLY A 85 -22.29 18.64 -1.23
N ASP A 86 -21.95 17.99 -0.13
CA ASP A 86 -22.12 18.59 1.20
C ASP A 86 -21.13 19.72 1.42
N LEU A 87 -21.58 20.81 2.04
CA LEU A 87 -20.73 21.95 2.40
C LEU A 87 -19.79 21.55 3.54
N ILE A 88 -18.48 21.67 3.32
CA ILE A 88 -17.46 21.27 4.30
C ILE A 88 -16.64 22.45 4.83
N ALA A 89 -16.59 23.56 4.09
CA ALA A 89 -15.98 24.80 4.55
C ALA A 89 -16.54 26.00 3.79
N GLN A 90 -16.50 27.17 4.43
CA GLN A 90 -16.93 28.44 3.83
C GLN A 90 -15.91 29.53 4.12
N ILE A 91 -15.51 30.26 3.07
CA ILE A 91 -14.64 31.42 3.16
C ILE A 91 -15.53 32.67 3.19
N ASP A 92 -15.14 33.72 3.95
CA ASP A 92 -15.86 35.00 4.01
C ASP A 92 -16.01 35.60 2.63
N ALA A 93 -17.27 35.79 2.25
CA ALA A 93 -17.65 36.27 0.92
C ALA A 93 -18.17 37.72 0.91
N ARG A 94 -18.15 38.42 2.04
CA ARG A 94 -18.79 39.76 2.17
C ARG A 94 -18.26 40.79 1.17
N GLU A 95 -16.93 40.82 1.00
CA GLU A 95 -16.32 41.74 0.01
C GLU A 95 -16.75 41.36 -1.41
N LEU A 96 -16.74 40.09 -1.75
CA LEU A 96 -17.09 39.60 -3.07
C LEU A 96 -18.59 39.82 -3.38
N GLN A 97 -19.46 39.64 -2.38
CA GLN A 97 -20.89 39.96 -2.48
C GLN A 97 -21.13 41.47 -2.78
N SER A 98 -20.35 42.37 -2.14
CA SER A 98 -20.40 43.79 -2.38
C SER A 98 -19.97 44.12 -3.82
N ARG A 99 -18.88 43.52 -4.31
CA ARG A 99 -18.42 43.67 -5.70
C ARG A 99 -19.45 43.14 -6.72
N ILE A 100 -20.14 42.06 -6.40
CA ILE A 100 -21.23 41.53 -7.23
C ILE A 100 -22.41 42.48 -7.27
N ALA A 101 -22.78 43.09 -6.13
CA ALA A 101 -23.84 44.06 -6.07
C ALA A 101 -23.53 45.28 -6.94
N GLU A 102 -22.29 45.79 -6.90
CA GLU A 102 -21.79 46.86 -7.77
C GLU A 102 -21.87 46.47 -9.26
N ALA A 103 -21.34 45.31 -9.62
CA ALA A 103 -21.36 44.82 -11.01
C ALA A 103 -22.78 44.63 -11.55
N ARG A 104 -23.72 44.18 -10.69
CA ARG A 104 -25.16 44.09 -11.04
C ARG A 104 -25.77 45.49 -11.28
N ALA A 105 -25.39 46.48 -10.49
CA ALA A 105 -25.84 47.86 -10.70
C ALA A 105 -25.31 48.41 -12.03
N ASN A 106 -24.02 48.22 -12.32
CA ASN A 106 -23.40 48.61 -13.58
C ASN A 106 -24.05 47.92 -14.79
N LEU A 107 -24.35 46.63 -14.69
CA LEU A 107 -25.06 45.92 -15.76
C LEU A 107 -26.46 46.52 -16.02
N ARG A 108 -27.22 46.81 -14.95
CA ARG A 108 -28.52 47.47 -15.10
C ARG A 108 -28.43 48.84 -15.77
N GLN A 109 -27.40 49.61 -15.43
CA GLN A 109 -27.15 50.93 -16.08
C GLN A 109 -26.91 50.75 -17.58
N GLU A 110 -26.02 49.82 -17.98
CA GLU A 110 -25.75 49.61 -19.42
C GLU A 110 -26.97 49.03 -20.15
N GLN A 111 -27.76 48.16 -19.48
CA GLN A 111 -29.02 47.66 -20.05
C GLN A 111 -30.04 48.82 -20.30
N ALA A 112 -30.21 49.75 -19.35
CA ALA A 112 -31.07 50.89 -19.53
C ALA A 112 -30.61 51.83 -20.66
N ARG A 113 -29.26 51.98 -20.79
CA ARG A 113 -28.66 52.73 -21.90
C ARG A 113 -28.94 52.05 -23.25
N LEU A 114 -28.75 50.75 -23.34
CA LEU A 114 -29.06 50.00 -24.55
C LEU A 114 -30.54 50.12 -24.92
N GLU A 115 -31.43 49.92 -23.95
CA GLU A 115 -32.88 50.05 -24.17
C GLU A 115 -33.27 51.41 -24.72
N TYR A 116 -32.66 52.48 -24.19
CA TYR A 116 -32.88 53.84 -24.74
C TYR A 116 -32.39 53.93 -26.19
N MET A 117 -31.20 53.46 -26.52
CA MET A 117 -30.67 53.51 -27.88
C MET A 117 -31.52 52.65 -28.83
N GLU A 118 -31.94 51.45 -28.45
CA GLU A 118 -32.82 50.58 -29.25
C GLU A 118 -34.18 51.17 -29.47
N LYS A 119 -34.75 51.86 -28.48
CA LYS A 119 -36.02 52.66 -28.67
C LYS A 119 -35.89 53.90 -29.53
N SER A 120 -34.69 54.49 -29.59
CA SER A 120 -34.45 55.70 -30.44
C SER A 120 -34.20 55.31 -31.90
N LEU A 121 -33.65 54.14 -32.18
CA LEU A 121 -33.29 53.74 -33.53
C LEU A 121 -34.44 53.65 -34.52
N PRO A 122 -35.64 53.10 -34.24
CA PRO A 122 -36.76 53.10 -35.18
C PRO A 122 -37.30 54.55 -35.45
N ARG A 123 -37.22 55.46 -34.47
CA ARG A 123 -37.60 56.83 -34.67
C ARG A 123 -36.66 57.55 -35.67
N LYS A 124 -35.35 57.37 -35.48
CA LYS A 124 -34.32 57.85 -36.39
C LYS A 124 -34.50 57.34 -37.81
N ARG A 125 -34.71 55.99 -37.94
CA ARG A 125 -34.99 55.36 -39.23
C ARG A 125 -36.19 55.98 -39.93
N THR A 126 -37.29 56.22 -39.22
CA THR A 126 -38.49 56.89 -39.79
C THR A 126 -38.22 58.32 -40.25
N LEU A 127 -37.43 59.11 -39.52
CA LEU A 127 -37.09 60.46 -39.88
C LEU A 127 -36.22 60.55 -41.16
N VAL A 128 -35.23 59.68 -41.28
CA VAL A 128 -34.38 59.51 -42.48
C VAL A 128 -35.21 59.08 -43.67
N GLN A 129 -36.12 58.12 -43.50
CA GLN A 129 -37.02 57.68 -44.59
C GLN A 129 -37.92 58.77 -45.10
N LYS A 130 -38.24 59.74 -44.24
CA LYS A 130 -39.04 60.96 -44.62
C LYS A 130 -38.19 62.08 -45.13
N ASN A 131 -36.88 61.94 -45.34
CA ASN A 131 -35.91 62.94 -45.69
C ASN A 131 -35.88 64.18 -44.71
N LEU A 132 -36.16 63.92 -43.42
CA LEU A 132 -36.12 64.89 -42.36
C LEU A 132 -34.79 64.91 -41.61
N GLU A 133 -33.97 63.86 -41.75
CA GLU A 133 -32.62 63.77 -41.22
C GLU A 133 -31.68 63.07 -42.25
N PRO A 134 -30.35 63.38 -42.23
CA PRO A 134 -29.38 62.79 -43.14
C PRO A 134 -29.10 61.30 -42.74
N GLN A 135 -28.62 60.55 -43.72
CA GLN A 135 -28.28 59.09 -43.52
C GLN A 135 -27.25 58.91 -42.40
N ASP A 136 -26.25 59.75 -42.28
CA ASP A 136 -25.22 59.75 -41.24
C ASP A 136 -25.82 59.71 -39.81
N SER A 137 -26.96 60.36 -39.59
CA SER A 137 -27.67 60.32 -38.30
C SER A 137 -28.21 58.92 -37.94
N LEU A 138 -28.64 58.16 -38.95
CA LEU A 138 -29.06 56.76 -38.75
C LEU A 138 -27.87 55.88 -38.53
N ASP A 139 -26.75 56.04 -39.24
CA ASP A 139 -25.55 55.28 -39.13
C ASP A 139 -24.89 55.45 -37.75
N GLU A 140 -24.86 56.70 -37.25
CA GLU A 140 -24.46 57.06 -35.89
C GLU A 140 -25.33 56.32 -34.84
N ALA A 141 -26.66 56.36 -35.02
CA ALA A 141 -27.59 55.71 -34.10
C ALA A 141 -27.42 54.23 -34.08
N ASN A 142 -27.14 53.58 -35.23
CA ASN A 142 -26.82 52.16 -35.32
C ASN A 142 -25.51 51.83 -34.56
N GLN A 143 -24.44 52.58 -34.81
CA GLN A 143 -23.17 52.44 -34.14
C GLN A 143 -23.28 52.58 -32.62
N ASN A 144 -24.04 53.60 -32.15
CA ASN A 144 -24.29 53.82 -30.74
C ASN A 144 -25.07 52.67 -30.11
N ALA A 145 -26.07 52.11 -30.76
CA ALA A 145 -26.80 50.94 -30.30
C ALA A 145 -25.91 49.68 -30.24
N GLU A 146 -25.06 49.49 -31.24
CA GLU A 146 -24.10 48.36 -31.27
C GLU A 146 -23.05 48.48 -30.15
N THR A 147 -22.51 49.68 -29.96
CA THR A 147 -21.59 49.96 -28.85
C THR A 147 -22.25 49.69 -27.49
N ALA A 148 -23.50 50.09 -27.31
CA ALA A 148 -24.25 49.82 -26.08
C ALA A 148 -24.50 48.31 -25.87
N ARG A 149 -24.74 47.53 -26.95
CA ARG A 149 -24.84 46.05 -26.87
C ARG A 149 -23.53 45.41 -26.37
N HIS A 150 -22.40 45.87 -26.93
CA HIS A 150 -21.10 45.39 -26.48
C HIS A 150 -20.79 45.76 -25.03
N ALA A 151 -21.19 46.96 -24.57
CA ALA A 151 -21.07 47.37 -23.18
C ALA A 151 -21.88 46.49 -22.23
N VAL A 152 -23.11 46.12 -22.58
CA VAL A 152 -23.94 45.16 -21.83
C VAL A 152 -23.28 43.79 -21.79
N ALA A 153 -22.76 43.31 -22.93
CA ALA A 153 -22.08 42.00 -22.99
C ALA A 153 -20.84 41.97 -22.09
N SER A 154 -20.03 43.05 -22.11
CA SER A 154 -18.85 43.18 -21.25
C SER A 154 -19.21 43.23 -19.76
N SER A 155 -20.20 44.03 -19.35
CA SER A 155 -20.66 44.11 -17.96
C SER A 155 -21.24 42.79 -17.46
N ARG A 156 -21.96 42.06 -18.33
CA ARG A 156 -22.45 40.69 -18.02
C ARG A 156 -21.32 39.70 -17.83
N ALA A 157 -20.28 39.74 -18.67
CA ALA A 157 -19.11 38.87 -18.52
C ALA A 157 -18.38 39.15 -17.20
N ARG A 158 -18.20 40.42 -16.83
CA ARG A 158 -17.60 40.81 -15.56
C ARG A 158 -18.40 40.28 -14.36
N LEU A 159 -19.73 40.43 -14.38
CA LEU A 159 -20.61 39.89 -13.33
C LEU A 159 -20.43 38.37 -13.22
N ARG A 160 -20.45 37.64 -14.33
CA ARG A 160 -20.28 36.19 -14.34
C ARG A 160 -18.94 35.75 -13.73
N THR A 161 -17.84 36.50 -14.02
CA THR A 161 -16.53 36.21 -13.40
C THR A 161 -16.58 36.31 -11.89
N LEU A 162 -17.24 37.34 -11.34
CA LEU A 162 -17.40 37.53 -9.90
C LEU A 162 -18.30 36.44 -9.28
N GLU A 163 -19.34 36.02 -9.97
CA GLU A 163 -20.23 34.94 -9.52
C GLU A 163 -19.50 33.59 -9.49
N VAL A 164 -18.59 33.30 -10.44
CA VAL A 164 -17.70 32.13 -10.40
C VAL A 164 -16.75 32.22 -9.20
N GLN A 165 -16.13 33.38 -8.94
CA GLN A 165 -15.30 33.59 -7.76
C GLN A 165 -16.07 33.36 -6.46
N LEU A 166 -17.33 33.78 -6.38
CA LEU A 166 -18.22 33.55 -5.26
C LEU A 166 -18.47 32.02 -5.07
N SER A 167 -18.60 31.27 -6.14
CA SER A 167 -18.78 29.82 -6.03
C SER A 167 -17.59 29.12 -5.35
N TYR A 168 -16.37 29.67 -5.51
CA TYR A 168 -15.15 29.13 -4.89
C TYR A 168 -15.02 29.43 -3.40
N THR A 169 -15.84 30.32 -2.84
CA THR A 169 -15.85 30.58 -1.39
C THR A 169 -16.58 29.48 -0.61
N LYS A 170 -17.41 28.68 -1.27
CA LYS A 170 -18.09 27.52 -0.69
C LYS A 170 -17.40 26.26 -1.16
N ILE A 171 -16.87 25.51 -0.21
CA ILE A 171 -16.09 24.30 -0.48
C ILE A 171 -16.97 23.09 -0.18
N TYR A 172 -17.14 22.22 -1.18
CA TYR A 172 -17.99 21.05 -1.10
C TYR A 172 -17.19 19.77 -1.21
N SER A 173 -17.69 18.69 -0.59
CA SER A 173 -17.08 17.39 -0.75
C SER A 173 -17.26 16.86 -2.19
N PRO A 174 -16.16 16.44 -2.86
CA PRO A 174 -16.24 15.86 -4.19
C PRO A 174 -16.66 14.39 -4.21
N ILE A 175 -16.61 13.70 -3.06
CA ILE A 175 -16.91 12.26 -2.91
C ILE A 175 -17.77 12.01 -1.68
N ASP A 176 -18.44 10.86 -1.66
CA ASP A 176 -19.03 10.30 -0.43
C ASP A 176 -17.91 9.70 0.43
N GLY A 177 -17.97 9.88 1.75
CA GLY A 177 -16.94 9.33 2.62
C GLY A 177 -17.00 9.82 4.06
N VAL A 178 -15.86 9.72 4.72
CA VAL A 178 -15.65 10.17 6.11
C VAL A 178 -14.53 11.22 6.12
N VAL A 179 -14.71 12.27 6.87
CA VAL A 179 -13.67 13.29 7.09
C VAL A 179 -12.54 12.66 7.87
N SER A 180 -11.39 12.45 7.24
CA SER A 180 -10.22 11.83 7.87
C SER A 180 -9.29 12.86 8.52
N GLN A 181 -9.29 14.09 8.01
CA GLN A 181 -8.45 15.17 8.54
C GLN A 181 -9.11 16.52 8.29
N VAL A 182 -9.04 17.41 9.27
CA VAL A 182 -9.34 18.84 9.18
C VAL A 182 -8.06 19.56 9.56
N ALA A 183 -7.43 20.24 8.62
CA ALA A 183 -6.13 20.90 8.80
C ALA A 183 -6.27 22.41 9.03
N ALA A 184 -7.41 23.01 8.68
CA ALA A 184 -7.66 24.42 8.81
C ALA A 184 -8.71 24.73 9.88
N GLN A 185 -8.60 25.87 10.53
CA GLN A 185 -9.51 26.32 11.60
C GLN A 185 -10.30 27.54 11.19
N GLU A 186 -11.49 27.72 11.78
CA GLU A 186 -12.28 28.94 11.63
C GLU A 186 -11.49 30.17 12.07
N GLY A 187 -11.57 31.26 11.33
CA GLY A 187 -10.80 32.47 11.54
C GLY A 187 -9.41 32.48 10.90
N GLU A 188 -8.93 31.36 10.37
CA GLU A 188 -7.65 31.27 9.67
C GLU A 188 -7.73 31.92 8.29
N THR A 189 -6.66 32.64 7.91
CA THR A 189 -6.56 33.23 6.55
C THR A 189 -5.96 32.22 5.59
N ILE A 190 -6.71 31.81 4.60
CA ILE A 190 -6.30 30.89 3.56
C ILE A 190 -5.86 31.68 2.32
N VAL A 191 -4.70 31.28 1.77
CA VAL A 191 -4.15 31.85 0.52
C VAL A 191 -4.15 30.76 -0.55
N SER A 192 -4.91 30.98 -1.62
CA SER A 192 -4.93 30.06 -2.77
C SER A 192 -3.69 30.27 -3.66
N GLY A 193 -3.09 29.20 -4.16
CA GLY A 193 -2.09 29.24 -5.24
C GLY A 193 -0.61 29.11 -4.88
N LEU A 194 -0.17 29.23 -3.61
CA LEU A 194 1.24 29.10 -3.22
C LEU A 194 1.65 27.69 -2.75
N SER A 195 0.71 26.94 -2.27
CA SER A 195 0.81 25.50 -1.98
C SER A 195 -0.60 24.93 -2.02
N VAL A 196 -0.72 23.62 -2.31
CA VAL A 196 -2.01 22.94 -2.16
C VAL A 196 -2.31 22.90 -0.65
N SER A 197 -2.92 23.99 -0.13
CA SER A 197 -3.39 24.00 1.25
C SER A 197 -4.48 22.96 1.37
N ASN A 198 -4.10 21.81 1.96
CA ASN A 198 -5.04 20.77 2.29
C ASN A 198 -5.89 21.24 3.47
N LEU A 199 -7.12 21.67 3.23
CA LEU A 199 -8.03 22.10 4.28
C LEU A 199 -8.68 20.90 4.97
N ILE A 200 -9.21 19.99 4.16
CA ILE A 200 -9.97 18.84 4.62
C ILE A 200 -9.63 17.65 3.74
N THR A 201 -9.42 16.49 4.36
CA THR A 201 -9.26 15.23 3.65
C THR A 201 -10.52 14.38 3.87
N VAL A 202 -11.14 13.95 2.79
CA VAL A 202 -12.27 13.00 2.81
C VAL A 202 -11.79 11.66 2.26
N LEU A 203 -12.16 10.58 2.95
CA LEU A 203 -11.80 9.21 2.63
C LEU A 203 -13.06 8.35 2.50
N ASP A 204 -13.17 7.59 1.43
CA ASP A 204 -14.09 6.47 1.31
C ASP A 204 -13.46 5.21 1.91
N PRO A 205 -13.85 4.77 3.11
CA PRO A 205 -13.25 3.63 3.77
C PRO A 205 -13.61 2.28 3.13
N SER A 206 -14.56 2.25 2.21
CA SER A 206 -14.96 1.02 1.51
C SER A 206 -14.08 0.68 0.31
N ARG A 207 -13.24 1.63 -0.13
CA ARG A 207 -12.39 1.50 -1.31
C ARG A 207 -10.92 1.50 -0.93
N LEU A 208 -10.48 0.36 -0.43
CA LEU A 208 -9.10 0.13 -0.04
C LEU A 208 -8.42 -0.84 -1.02
N GLU A 209 -7.11 -0.77 -1.07
CA GLU A 209 -6.24 -1.68 -1.79
C GLU A 209 -5.01 -1.97 -0.92
N MET A 210 -4.32 -3.05 -1.18
CA MET A 210 -3.10 -3.38 -0.46
C MET A 210 -1.91 -3.40 -1.43
N TRP A 211 -0.87 -2.70 -1.08
CA TRP A 211 0.40 -2.69 -1.81
C TRP A 211 1.40 -3.59 -1.09
N ILE A 212 1.87 -4.62 -1.77
CA ILE A 212 2.94 -5.49 -1.29
C ILE A 212 4.24 -5.05 -1.96
N TYR A 213 5.30 -4.97 -1.19
CA TYR A 213 6.65 -4.66 -1.67
C TYR A 213 7.42 -5.96 -1.84
N VAL A 214 7.58 -6.39 -3.09
CA VAL A 214 8.30 -7.60 -3.46
C VAL A 214 9.71 -7.21 -3.91
N ASP A 215 10.70 -7.91 -3.35
CA ASP A 215 12.11 -7.70 -3.70
C ASP A 215 12.37 -8.02 -5.19
N GLU A 216 13.34 -7.30 -5.81
CA GLU A 216 13.75 -7.52 -7.20
C GLU A 216 14.16 -8.97 -7.48
N THR A 217 14.76 -9.64 -6.51
CA THR A 217 15.21 -11.03 -6.65
C THR A 217 14.06 -12.03 -6.76
N ASP A 218 12.87 -11.67 -6.27
CA ASP A 218 11.70 -12.53 -6.21
C ASP A 218 10.57 -12.15 -7.18
N ILE A 219 10.57 -10.91 -7.70
CA ILE A 219 9.49 -10.42 -8.56
C ILE A 219 9.30 -11.26 -9.84
N GLY A 220 10.38 -11.84 -10.37
CA GLY A 220 10.31 -12.69 -11.55
C GLY A 220 9.43 -13.93 -11.38
N ARG A 221 9.09 -14.30 -10.15
CA ARG A 221 8.22 -15.43 -9.81
C ARG A 221 6.78 -15.01 -9.51
N VAL A 222 6.53 -13.74 -9.24
CA VAL A 222 5.19 -13.21 -8.95
C VAL A 222 4.45 -12.94 -10.26
N ARG A 223 3.18 -13.35 -10.31
CA ARG A 223 2.29 -13.15 -11.46
C ARG A 223 0.91 -12.69 -10.98
N GLU A 224 0.17 -12.05 -11.86
CA GLU A 224 -1.23 -11.73 -11.61
C GLU A 224 -2.05 -13.00 -11.41
N GLY A 225 -3.03 -12.94 -10.50
CA GLY A 225 -3.88 -14.08 -10.13
C GLY A 225 -3.34 -14.97 -9.03
N LEU A 226 -2.07 -14.79 -8.58
CA LEU A 226 -1.53 -15.60 -7.48
C LEU A 226 -2.28 -15.32 -6.17
N PRO A 227 -2.60 -16.37 -5.39
CA PRO A 227 -3.24 -16.21 -4.10
C PRO A 227 -2.27 -15.62 -3.07
N VAL A 228 -2.81 -14.69 -2.29
CA VAL A 228 -2.09 -13.99 -1.21
C VAL A 228 -2.86 -14.17 0.07
N ARG A 229 -2.18 -14.61 1.12
CA ARG A 229 -2.67 -14.58 2.50
C ARG A 229 -1.94 -13.49 3.26
N TYR A 230 -2.67 -12.69 4.01
CA TYR A 230 -2.03 -11.62 4.77
C TYR A 230 -2.68 -11.43 6.14
N THR A 231 -1.89 -10.92 7.06
CA THR A 231 -2.31 -10.53 8.40
C THR A 231 -1.94 -9.07 8.62
N VAL A 232 -2.68 -8.38 9.46
CA VAL A 232 -2.35 -7.03 9.93
C VAL A 232 -2.01 -7.08 11.42
N ASP A 233 -1.11 -6.24 11.85
CA ASP A 233 -0.67 -6.24 13.26
C ASP A 233 -1.81 -5.95 14.25
N ALA A 234 -2.83 -5.21 13.81
CA ALA A 234 -4.02 -4.94 14.60
C ALA A 234 -4.90 -6.19 14.82
N TYR A 235 -4.84 -7.19 13.93
CA TYR A 235 -5.65 -8.41 13.97
C TYR A 235 -4.78 -9.65 13.68
N ARG A 236 -3.81 -9.95 14.53
CA ARG A 236 -2.83 -11.04 14.34
C ARG A 236 -3.44 -12.43 14.18
N ASN A 237 -4.59 -12.65 14.79
CA ASN A 237 -5.29 -13.95 14.74
C ASN A 237 -6.26 -14.06 13.55
N ARG A 238 -6.34 -13.03 12.70
CA ARG A 238 -7.21 -13.03 11.54
C ARG A 238 -6.37 -13.04 10.27
N VAL A 239 -6.54 -14.08 9.48
CA VAL A 239 -5.94 -14.19 8.14
C VAL A 239 -6.93 -13.65 7.13
N PHE A 240 -6.47 -12.72 6.30
CA PHE A 240 -7.19 -12.21 5.16
C PHE A 240 -6.64 -12.88 3.90
N GLU A 241 -7.50 -13.07 2.91
CA GLU A 241 -7.12 -13.67 1.63
C GLU A 241 -7.42 -12.68 0.50
N GLY A 242 -6.57 -12.70 -0.51
CA GLY A 242 -6.72 -11.88 -1.70
C GLY A 242 -5.94 -12.51 -2.87
N THR A 243 -5.93 -11.82 -3.99
CA THR A 243 -5.17 -12.23 -5.17
C THR A 243 -4.35 -11.06 -5.69
N VAL A 244 -3.20 -11.36 -6.29
CA VAL A 244 -2.39 -10.36 -6.99
C VAL A 244 -3.21 -9.85 -8.18
N ALA A 245 -3.63 -8.60 -8.11
CA ALA A 245 -4.41 -7.97 -9.18
C ALA A 245 -3.52 -7.38 -10.27
N ARG A 246 -2.38 -6.79 -9.87
CA ARG A 246 -1.46 -6.13 -10.81
C ARG A 246 -0.07 -5.99 -10.20
N ILE A 247 0.94 -5.98 -11.05
CA ILE A 247 2.32 -5.67 -10.69
C ILE A 247 2.67 -4.34 -11.37
N TYR A 248 3.13 -3.36 -10.58
CA TYR A 248 3.58 -2.07 -11.12
C TYR A 248 4.93 -2.23 -11.80
N PRO A 249 5.10 -1.73 -13.03
CA PRO A 249 6.36 -1.87 -13.77
C PRO A 249 7.47 -0.97 -13.23
N GLU A 250 7.12 0.09 -12.51
CA GLU A 250 8.08 1.03 -11.95
C GLU A 250 8.47 0.59 -10.54
N PRO A 251 9.78 0.39 -10.27
CA PRO A 251 10.25 0.02 -8.95
C PRO A 251 10.22 1.20 -7.99
N GLU A 252 10.18 0.90 -6.71
CA GLU A 252 10.35 1.84 -5.62
C GLU A 252 11.62 1.49 -4.85
N ILE A 253 12.55 2.45 -4.74
CA ILE A 253 13.81 2.25 -4.02
C ILE A 253 13.61 2.74 -2.59
N ARG A 254 13.78 1.84 -1.61
CA ARG A 254 13.73 2.13 -0.18
C ARG A 254 14.99 1.59 0.48
N ASP A 255 15.65 2.38 1.27
CA ASP A 255 16.86 1.99 1.99
C ASP A 255 17.92 1.32 1.08
N ASN A 256 18.03 1.79 -0.15
CA ASN A 256 18.92 1.26 -1.20
C ASN A 256 18.58 -0.17 -1.67
N ILE A 257 17.34 -0.64 -1.42
CA ILE A 257 16.80 -1.92 -1.91
C ILE A 257 15.70 -1.61 -2.93
N VAL A 258 15.70 -2.37 -4.01
CA VAL A 258 14.74 -2.23 -5.11
C VAL A 258 13.52 -3.11 -4.84
N TYR A 259 12.36 -2.50 -4.74
CA TYR A 259 11.08 -3.21 -4.57
C TYR A 259 10.15 -2.94 -5.74
N TYR A 260 9.40 -3.96 -6.14
CA TYR A 260 8.28 -3.82 -7.06
C TYR A 260 6.96 -3.86 -6.29
N ARG A 261 6.13 -2.84 -6.52
CA ARG A 261 4.81 -2.79 -5.90
C ARG A 261 3.87 -3.77 -6.57
N THR A 262 3.31 -4.63 -5.78
CA THR A 262 2.30 -5.61 -6.20
C THR A 262 0.98 -5.26 -5.55
N LEU A 263 -0.04 -5.01 -6.36
CA LEU A 263 -1.38 -4.63 -5.92
C LEU A 263 -2.19 -5.88 -5.59
N VAL A 264 -2.84 -5.88 -4.45
CA VAL A 264 -3.84 -6.86 -4.05
C VAL A 264 -5.16 -6.14 -3.78
N GLU A 265 -6.23 -6.63 -4.36
CA GLU A 265 -7.57 -6.09 -4.13
C GLU A 265 -8.07 -6.46 -2.73
N VAL A 266 -8.60 -5.46 -2.04
CA VAL A 266 -9.26 -5.62 -0.74
C VAL A 266 -10.76 -5.66 -0.97
N THR A 267 -11.43 -6.70 -0.50
CA THR A 267 -12.90 -6.79 -0.62
C THR A 267 -13.58 -5.81 0.33
N ARG A 268 -14.83 -5.47 0.02
CA ARG A 268 -15.61 -4.55 0.85
C ARG A 268 -15.80 -5.06 2.30
N GLU A 269 -15.94 -6.36 2.47
CA GLU A 269 -16.06 -6.99 3.80
C GLU A 269 -14.77 -6.86 4.61
N GLN A 270 -13.63 -7.00 3.94
CA GLN A 270 -12.31 -6.83 4.56
C GLN A 270 -12.05 -5.36 4.94
N SER A 271 -12.55 -4.41 4.13
CA SER A 271 -12.36 -2.98 4.38
C SER A 271 -12.99 -2.49 5.70
N GLU A 272 -13.95 -3.20 6.26
CA GLU A 272 -14.53 -2.89 7.57
C GLU A 272 -13.49 -2.98 8.71
N TYR A 273 -12.52 -3.90 8.57
CA TYR A 273 -11.47 -4.14 9.56
C TYR A 273 -10.19 -3.37 9.27
N LEU A 274 -9.97 -3.03 8.01
CA LEU A 274 -8.74 -2.39 7.56
C LEU A 274 -8.84 -0.86 7.61
N ARG A 275 -7.69 -0.23 7.79
CA ARG A 275 -7.56 1.23 7.70
C ARG A 275 -6.36 1.55 6.83
N PRO A 276 -6.38 2.67 6.08
CA PRO A 276 -5.19 3.14 5.39
C PRO A 276 -3.98 3.23 6.32
N GLU A 277 -2.81 2.98 5.79
CA GLU A 277 -1.51 2.96 6.47
C GLU A 277 -1.29 1.78 7.43
N MET A 278 -2.23 0.81 7.53
CA MET A 278 -1.97 -0.43 8.27
C MET A 278 -0.91 -1.26 7.55
N THR A 279 0.12 -1.68 8.30
CA THR A 279 1.15 -2.60 7.81
C THR A 279 0.62 -4.03 7.79
N THR A 280 0.98 -4.77 6.75
CA THR A 280 0.57 -6.16 6.56
C THR A 280 1.77 -7.07 6.37
N GLN A 281 1.66 -8.30 6.88
CA GLN A 281 2.58 -9.39 6.59
C GLN A 281 1.91 -10.31 5.57
N CYS A 282 2.51 -10.42 4.40
CA CYS A 282 1.92 -11.08 3.24
C CYS A 282 2.69 -12.35 2.89
N LYS A 283 1.93 -13.39 2.53
CA LYS A 283 2.43 -14.68 2.04
C LYS A 283 1.85 -14.91 0.66
N ILE A 284 2.67 -14.73 -0.37
CA ILE A 284 2.29 -14.94 -1.78
C ILE A 284 2.59 -16.40 -2.11
N VAL A 285 1.58 -17.16 -2.51
CA VAL A 285 1.76 -18.55 -2.93
C VAL A 285 2.16 -18.56 -4.40
N VAL A 286 3.43 -18.80 -4.66
CA VAL A 286 4.01 -18.72 -6.02
C VAL A 286 3.80 -19.99 -6.81
N GLU A 287 3.98 -21.14 -6.15
CA GLU A 287 3.87 -22.46 -6.75
C GLU A 287 3.37 -23.45 -5.72
N THR A 288 2.49 -24.34 -6.12
CA THR A 288 2.02 -25.44 -5.26
C THR A 288 2.07 -26.73 -6.05
N LYS A 289 2.69 -27.76 -5.46
CA LYS A 289 2.62 -29.14 -5.95
C LYS A 289 1.81 -29.96 -4.96
N GLN A 290 0.82 -30.66 -5.49
CA GLN A 290 -0.09 -31.49 -4.69
C GLN A 290 0.37 -32.95 -4.71
N ASP A 291 0.11 -33.65 -3.60
CA ASP A 291 0.38 -35.10 -3.45
C ASP A 291 1.81 -35.50 -3.82
N VAL A 292 2.80 -34.71 -3.46
CA VAL A 292 4.22 -35.01 -3.63
C VAL A 292 4.82 -35.58 -2.36
N LEU A 293 5.92 -36.32 -2.47
CA LEU A 293 6.65 -36.78 -1.32
C LEU A 293 7.30 -35.60 -0.61
N ALA A 294 6.89 -35.34 0.62
CA ALA A 294 7.28 -34.14 1.35
C ALA A 294 8.15 -34.48 2.57
N ILE A 295 9.23 -33.73 2.73
CA ILE A 295 10.09 -33.78 3.90
C ILE A 295 10.02 -32.44 4.66
N PRO A 296 9.87 -32.44 6.00
CA PRO A 296 9.99 -31.23 6.79
C PRO A 296 11.40 -30.62 6.66
N ASN A 297 11.47 -29.31 6.47
CA ASN A 297 12.75 -28.61 6.26
C ASN A 297 13.72 -28.74 7.45
N ASN A 298 13.20 -28.95 8.67
CA ASN A 298 14.02 -29.18 9.85
C ASN A 298 14.74 -30.54 9.84
N ALA A 299 14.35 -31.49 8.96
CA ALA A 299 15.08 -32.75 8.75
C ALA A 299 16.26 -32.60 7.79
N LEU A 300 16.31 -31.53 6.98
CA LEU A 300 17.43 -31.25 6.09
C LEU A 300 18.59 -30.64 6.89
N LYS A 301 19.75 -31.31 6.89
CA LYS A 301 20.94 -30.83 7.61
C LYS A 301 22.07 -30.52 6.65
N TRP A 302 22.86 -29.53 7.00
CA TRP A 302 24.06 -29.18 6.27
C TRP A 302 25.26 -29.90 6.85
N VAL A 303 25.85 -30.83 6.09
CA VAL A 303 27.06 -31.57 6.47
C VAL A 303 28.07 -31.43 5.35
N LYS A 304 29.27 -30.95 5.67
CA LYS A 304 30.38 -30.74 4.70
C LYS A 304 29.96 -30.03 3.41
N ASN A 305 29.15 -28.97 3.57
CA ASN A 305 28.63 -28.13 2.47
C ASN A 305 27.64 -28.86 1.52
N ARG A 306 27.00 -29.94 1.98
CA ARG A 306 25.93 -30.67 1.27
C ARG A 306 24.70 -30.78 2.17
N GLN A 307 23.56 -30.79 1.57
CA GLN A 307 22.28 -30.92 2.26
C GLN A 307 21.94 -32.41 2.32
N VAL A 308 21.86 -32.96 3.52
CA VAL A 308 21.67 -34.39 3.78
C VAL A 308 20.52 -34.62 4.75
N VAL A 309 20.01 -35.84 4.75
CA VAL A 309 18.96 -36.31 5.64
C VAL A 309 19.47 -37.56 6.38
N PHE A 310 19.18 -37.65 7.66
CA PHE A 310 19.50 -38.80 8.48
C PHE A 310 18.26 -39.69 8.61
N VAL A 311 18.26 -40.81 7.90
CA VAL A 311 17.19 -41.81 7.95
C VAL A 311 17.42 -42.73 9.15
N VAL A 312 16.40 -42.88 9.98
CA VAL A 312 16.40 -43.70 11.18
C VAL A 312 15.77 -45.05 10.85
N GLY A 313 16.53 -46.13 11.03
CA GLY A 313 16.01 -47.48 10.87
C GLY A 313 15.06 -47.89 12.01
N ASP A 314 14.42 -49.04 11.86
CA ASP A 314 13.51 -49.60 12.89
C ASP A 314 14.19 -49.97 14.21
N ASN A 315 15.50 -50.09 14.21
CA ASN A 315 16.27 -50.32 15.44
C ASN A 315 16.72 -48.99 16.06
N PRO A 316 16.22 -48.63 17.26
CA PRO A 316 16.55 -47.35 17.91
C PRO A 316 18.03 -47.15 18.26
N ASP A 317 18.77 -48.24 18.38
CA ASP A 317 20.21 -48.25 18.72
C ASP A 317 21.13 -48.20 17.49
N ALA A 318 20.57 -48.31 16.29
CA ALA A 318 21.33 -48.23 15.06
C ALA A 318 21.69 -46.77 14.73
N GLU A 319 22.88 -46.55 14.21
CA GLU A 319 23.26 -45.22 13.73
C GLU A 319 22.38 -44.81 12.52
N PRO A 320 21.87 -43.56 12.50
CA PRO A 320 21.08 -43.12 11.38
C PRO A 320 21.93 -43.06 10.10
N THR A 321 21.33 -43.45 8.98
CA THR A 321 22.01 -43.48 7.69
C THR A 321 21.93 -42.12 7.04
N GLU A 322 23.10 -41.58 6.63
CA GLU A 322 23.17 -40.34 5.86
C GLU A 322 22.73 -40.59 4.41
N VAL A 323 21.70 -39.92 3.97
CA VAL A 323 21.16 -39.99 2.60
C VAL A 323 21.20 -38.59 1.98
N LEU A 324 21.62 -38.49 0.73
CA LEU A 324 21.60 -37.28 -0.07
C LEU A 324 20.30 -37.26 -0.88
N PRO A 325 19.27 -36.50 -0.46
CA PRO A 325 18.03 -36.44 -1.23
C PRO A 325 18.20 -35.49 -2.42
N GLU A 326 17.54 -35.82 -3.50
CA GLU A 326 17.30 -34.87 -4.58
C GLU A 326 15.99 -34.12 -4.31
N LEU A 327 16.10 -32.81 -4.12
CA LEU A 327 14.95 -31.96 -3.78
C LEU A 327 14.37 -31.32 -5.04
N GLY A 328 13.05 -31.24 -5.08
CA GLY A 328 12.30 -30.49 -6.08
C GLY A 328 11.91 -29.12 -5.57
N LEU A 329 10.61 -28.89 -5.40
CA LEU A 329 10.08 -27.63 -4.89
C LEU A 329 10.44 -27.46 -3.41
N VAL A 330 11.17 -26.39 -3.09
CA VAL A 330 11.51 -26.03 -1.70
C VAL A 330 10.49 -25.03 -1.20
N GLY A 331 9.66 -25.46 -0.25
CA GLY A 331 8.65 -24.65 0.41
C GLY A 331 9.13 -24.04 1.72
N LEU A 332 8.22 -23.34 2.42
CA LEU A 332 8.53 -22.67 3.68
C LEU A 332 8.77 -23.67 4.84
N THR A 333 7.93 -24.68 4.97
CA THR A 333 7.95 -25.65 6.08
C THR A 333 8.40 -27.03 5.64
N SER A 334 8.16 -27.41 4.39
CA SER A 334 8.46 -28.70 3.80
C SER A 334 9.01 -28.54 2.39
N SER A 335 9.79 -29.52 1.94
CA SER A 335 10.37 -29.59 0.60
C SER A 335 9.94 -30.87 -0.10
N GLU A 336 9.78 -30.80 -1.42
CA GLU A 336 9.52 -31.95 -2.27
C GLU A 336 10.77 -32.81 -2.38
N VAL A 337 10.61 -34.14 -2.29
CA VAL A 337 11.66 -35.12 -2.53
C VAL A 337 11.41 -35.80 -3.87
N LEU A 338 12.37 -35.67 -4.80
CA LEU A 338 12.32 -36.32 -6.13
C LEU A 338 12.92 -37.70 -6.11
N SER A 339 14.01 -37.88 -5.35
CA SER A 339 14.69 -39.19 -5.22
C SER A 339 15.49 -39.26 -3.92
N GLY A 340 15.89 -40.49 -3.55
CA GLY A 340 16.73 -40.75 -2.40
C GLY A 340 15.99 -41.18 -1.12
N LEU A 341 14.68 -40.93 -1.02
CA LEU A 341 13.84 -41.28 0.13
C LEU A 341 12.53 -41.93 -0.32
N LYS A 342 11.86 -42.65 0.56
CA LYS A 342 10.59 -43.34 0.30
C LYS A 342 9.53 -42.89 1.28
N GLU A 343 8.27 -43.04 0.88
CA GLU A 343 7.13 -42.83 1.77
C GLU A 343 7.22 -43.84 2.94
N GLY A 344 7.02 -43.32 4.15
CA GLY A 344 7.14 -44.11 5.38
C GLY A 344 8.52 -44.06 6.04
N ASP A 345 9.57 -43.56 5.34
CA ASP A 345 10.89 -43.40 5.95
C ASP A 345 10.82 -42.46 7.15
N LYS A 346 11.49 -42.85 8.25
CA LYS A 346 11.62 -41.97 9.43
C LYS A 346 12.91 -41.19 9.33
N VAL A 347 12.80 -39.88 9.39
CA VAL A 347 13.94 -38.95 9.28
C VAL A 347 14.13 -38.17 10.57
N ALA A 348 15.38 -37.93 10.94
CA ALA A 348 15.71 -37.19 12.14
C ALA A 348 15.48 -35.68 11.91
N THR A 349 14.55 -35.07 12.66
CA THR A 349 14.31 -33.62 12.65
C THR A 349 15.23 -32.90 13.64
N GLN A 350 15.55 -33.56 14.76
CA GLN A 350 16.50 -33.03 15.72
C GLN A 350 17.55 -34.11 16.09
N LEU A 351 18.83 -33.78 15.94
CA LEU A 351 19.93 -34.69 16.24
C LEU A 351 21.12 -33.92 16.83
N VAL A 352 21.95 -34.67 17.59
CA VAL A 352 23.22 -34.18 18.14
C VAL A 352 24.34 -34.84 17.36
N LEU A 353 25.13 -34.03 16.66
CA LEU A 353 26.31 -34.50 15.93
C LEU A 353 27.49 -34.67 16.89
N PRO A 354 28.38 -35.64 16.62
CA PRO A 354 29.62 -35.82 17.38
C PRO A 354 30.45 -34.52 17.39
N GLY A 355 30.83 -34.06 18.58
CA GLY A 355 31.66 -32.86 18.75
C GLY A 355 30.88 -31.56 18.85
N SER A 356 29.56 -31.53 18.73
CA SER A 356 28.75 -30.33 19.02
C SER A 356 28.54 -30.22 20.54
N LYS A 357 29.09 -29.18 21.16
CA LYS A 357 28.75 -28.84 22.56
C LYS A 357 27.28 -28.35 22.57
N ILE A 358 26.41 -29.12 23.23
CA ILE A 358 25.07 -28.63 23.57
C ILE A 358 25.30 -27.42 24.50
N ALA A 359 24.94 -26.22 24.08
CA ALA A 359 24.80 -25.12 25.01
C ALA A 359 23.73 -25.53 26.03
N LYS A 360 24.15 -25.76 27.28
CA LYS A 360 23.22 -25.91 28.41
C LYS A 360 22.55 -24.53 28.54
N ASP A 361 21.27 -24.48 28.18
CA ASP A 361 20.41 -23.39 28.62
C ASP A 361 20.39 -23.43 30.15
N ASP A 362 21.06 -22.47 30.75
CA ASP A 362 20.86 -22.10 32.14
C ASP A 362 19.46 -21.51 32.30
N LYS A 363 18.76 -22.06 33.27
CA LYS A 363 17.42 -21.67 33.71
C LYS A 363 17.30 -20.20 34.08
#